data_0266661ff971d17d27e7a2e96131a9a1
#
_entry.id   0266661ff971d17d27e7a2e96131a9a1
#
_cell.length_a   1.000
_cell.length_b   1.000
_cell.length_c   1.000
_cell.angle_alpha   90.00
_cell.angle_beta   90.00
_cell.angle_gamma   90.00
#
_symmetry.space_group_name_H-M   'P 1'
#
loop_
_entity.id
_entity.type
_entity.pdbx_description
1 polymer ?
#
loop_
_entity_poly.entity_id
_entity_poly.type
_entity_poly.pdbx_seq_one_letter_code
_entity_poly.pdbx_strand_id
1 'polypeptide(L)' 'MKRMGIREMQAKIRALKADIAEAEAAEDLWPCPPNEKRIAYFRELLEYYEADLEAMREARKRKS' A
#
# COMPACT_ATOMS: atom_id res chain seq x y z
N MET A 1 11.05 -12.31 14.55
CA MET A 1 10.74 -11.42 13.43
C MET A 1 10.49 -10.01 13.91
N LYS A 2 11.20 -9.08 13.34
CA LYS A 2 10.97 -7.67 13.68
C LYS A 2 9.72 -7.15 12.98
N ARG A 3 8.82 -6.55 13.74
CA ARG A 3 7.68 -5.87 13.17
C ARG A 3 8.16 -4.61 12.45
N MET A 4 7.53 -4.30 11.33
CA MET A 4 7.81 -3.05 10.65
C MET A 4 7.38 -1.89 11.54
N GLY A 5 8.26 -0.89 11.66
CA GLY A 5 7.91 0.33 12.37
C GLY A 5 6.96 1.18 11.54
N ILE A 6 6.38 2.19 12.18
CA ILE A 6 5.45 3.11 11.51
C ILE A 6 6.10 3.78 10.29
N ARG A 7 7.36 4.19 10.43
CA ARG A 7 8.08 4.84 9.32
C ARG A 7 8.28 3.90 8.14
N GLU A 8 8.65 2.65 8.43
CA GLU A 8 8.81 1.64 7.38
C GLU A 8 7.49 1.35 6.68
N MET A 9 6.42 1.26 7.45
CA MET A 9 5.10 1.04 6.91
C MET A 9 4.67 2.20 6.02
N GLN A 10 4.90 3.42 6.46
CA GLN A 10 4.60 4.62 5.66
C GLN A 10 5.40 4.64 4.37
N ALA A 11 6.67 4.26 4.43
CA ALA A 11 7.51 4.19 3.23
C ALA A 11 6.99 3.15 2.24
N LYS A 12 6.57 2.00 2.75
CA LYS A 12 5.99 0.95 1.90
C LYS A 12 4.68 1.39 1.27
N ILE A 13 3.82 2.05 2.04
CA ILE A 13 2.55 2.58 1.53
C ILE A 13 2.82 3.60 0.42
N ARG A 14 3.78 4.48 0.64
CA ARG A 14 4.14 5.48 -0.36
C ARG A 14 4.66 4.84 -1.65
N ALA A 15 5.50 3.82 -1.52
CA ALA A 15 6.03 3.10 -2.66
C ALA A 15 4.92 2.37 -3.42
N LEU A 16 3.98 1.75 -2.71
CA LEU A 16 2.84 1.10 -3.33
C LEU A 16 1.95 2.07 -4.08
N LYS A 17 1.69 3.24 -3.47
CA LYS A 17 0.88 4.26 -4.14
C LYS A 17 1.54 4.74 -5.43
N ALA A 18 2.85 4.90 -5.41
CA ALA A 18 3.61 5.29 -6.61
C ALA A 18 3.52 4.19 -7.67
N ASP A 19 3.67 2.93 -7.27
CA ASP A 19 3.57 1.80 -8.19
C ASP A 19 2.17 1.70 -8.80
N ILE A 20 1.14 1.91 -8.00
CA ILE A 20 -0.25 1.89 -8.47
C ILE A 20 -0.47 3.01 -9.49
N ALA A 21 -0.03 4.22 -9.18
CA ALA A 21 -0.18 5.36 -10.06
C ALA A 21 0.51 5.12 -11.41
N GLU A 22 1.71 4.56 -11.36
CA GLU A 22 2.46 4.23 -12.57
C GLU A 22 1.76 3.15 -13.39
N ALA A 23 1.26 2.11 -12.72
CA ALA A 23 0.54 1.04 -13.38
C ALA A 23 -0.78 1.52 -13.98
N GLU A 24 -1.49 2.41 -13.29
CA GLU A 24 -2.73 2.98 -13.81
C GLU A 24 -2.47 3.85 -15.03
N ALA A 25 -1.40 4.63 -15.03
CA ALA A 25 -1.01 5.44 -16.17
C ALA A 25 -0.67 4.56 -17.38
N ALA A 26 0.03 3.46 -17.15
CA ALA A 26 0.34 2.51 -18.22
C ALA A 26 -0.92 1.85 -18.76
N GLU A 27 -1.88 1.54 -17.87
CA GLU A 27 -3.15 0.94 -18.28
C GLU A 27 -3.97 1.88 -19.16
N ASP A 28 -3.95 3.18 -18.86
CA ASP A 28 -4.64 4.18 -19.67
C ASP A 28 -4.09 4.24 -21.08
N LEU A 29 -2.78 4.09 -21.23
CA LEU A 29 -2.12 4.13 -22.53
C LEU A 29 -2.22 2.79 -23.27
N TRP A 30 -2.17 1.71 -22.53
CA TRP A 30 -2.10 0.36 -23.10
C TRP A 30 -2.84 -0.65 -22.21
N PRO A 31 -4.18 -0.74 -22.33
CA PRO A 31 -4.96 -1.69 -21.53
C PRO A 31 -4.47 -3.12 -21.71
N CYS A 32 -4.20 -3.78 -20.59
CA CYS A 32 -3.63 -5.12 -20.59
C CYS A 32 -4.18 -5.91 -19.39
N PRO A 33 -4.83 -7.08 -19.63
CA PRO A 33 -5.40 -7.86 -18.52
C PRO A 33 -4.42 -8.21 -17.41
N PRO A 34 -3.17 -8.62 -17.68
CA PRO A 34 -2.20 -8.86 -16.61
C PRO A 34 -1.93 -7.63 -15.75
N ASN A 35 -1.97 -6.45 -16.36
CA ASN A 35 -1.74 -5.20 -15.64
C ASN A 35 -2.91 -4.88 -14.70
N GLU A 36 -4.13 -5.15 -15.14
CA GLU A 36 -5.32 -4.98 -14.31
C GLU A 36 -5.25 -5.84 -13.04
N LYS A 37 -4.83 -7.08 -13.19
CA LYS A 37 -4.66 -7.99 -12.05
C LYS A 37 -3.59 -7.48 -11.09
N ARG A 38 -2.52 -6.93 -11.63
CA ARG A 38 -1.44 -6.35 -10.81
C ARG A 38 -1.94 -5.16 -10.01
N ILE A 39 -2.70 -4.29 -10.65
CA ILE A 39 -3.27 -3.12 -9.97
C ILE A 39 -4.21 -3.57 -8.84
N ALA A 40 -5.08 -4.52 -9.10
CA ALA A 40 -5.99 -5.05 -8.10
C ALA A 40 -5.23 -5.64 -6.91
N TYR A 41 -4.17 -6.39 -7.18
CA TYR A 41 -3.33 -6.97 -6.15
C TYR A 41 -2.66 -5.88 -5.30
N PHE A 42 -2.11 -4.88 -5.94
CA PHE A 42 -1.45 -3.77 -5.23
C PHE A 42 -2.43 -2.98 -4.37
N ARG A 43 -3.66 -2.78 -4.86
CA ARG A 43 -4.68 -2.07 -4.10
C ARG A 43 -5.07 -2.84 -2.84
N GLU A 44 -5.23 -4.15 -2.95
CA GLU A 44 -5.51 -5.00 -1.79
C GLU A 44 -4.38 -4.92 -0.77
N LEU A 45 -3.15 -4.98 -1.25
CA LEU A 45 -1.98 -4.90 -0.40
C LEU A 45 -1.89 -3.55 0.29
N LEU A 46 -2.22 -2.48 -0.43
CA LEU A 46 -2.25 -1.14 0.12
C LEU A 46 -3.28 -1.01 1.24
N GLU A 47 -4.47 -1.52 1.04
CA GLU A 47 -5.51 -1.53 2.06
C GLU A 47 -5.05 -2.25 3.31
N TYR A 48 -4.39 -3.37 3.14
CA TYR A 48 -3.86 -4.16 4.23
C TYR A 48 -2.84 -3.35 5.03
N TYR A 49 -1.90 -2.72 4.34
CA TYR A 49 -0.88 -1.92 5.01
C TYR A 49 -1.46 -0.69 5.69
N GLU A 50 -2.44 -0.04 5.07
CA GLU A 50 -3.08 1.12 5.67
C GLU A 50 -3.84 0.76 6.94
N ALA A 51 -4.53 -0.38 6.93
CA ALA A 51 -5.23 -0.88 8.11
C ALA A 51 -4.26 -1.20 9.23
N ASP A 52 -3.13 -1.81 8.90
CA ASP A 52 -2.08 -2.12 9.86
C ASP A 52 -1.48 -0.86 10.47
N LEU A 53 -1.23 0.14 9.64
CA LEU A 53 -0.69 1.41 10.10
C LEU A 53 -1.66 2.09 11.06
N GLU A 54 -2.94 2.09 10.74
CA GLU A 54 -3.96 2.67 11.59
C GLU A 54 -4.03 1.96 12.93
N ALA A 55 -3.96 0.62 12.92
CA ALA A 55 -3.95 -0.16 14.15
C ALA A 55 -2.73 0.18 15.01
N MET A 56 -1.59 0.38 14.40
CA MET A 56 -0.37 0.79 15.11
C MET A 56 -0.52 2.16 15.75
N ARG A 57 -1.12 3.09 15.03
CA ARG A 57 -1.37 4.45 15.55
C ARG A 57 -2.33 4.42 16.71
N GLU A 58 -3.39 3.63 16.63
CA GLU A 58 -4.36 3.47 17.70
C GLU A 58 -3.72 2.89 18.95
N ALA A 59 -2.92 1.85 18.78
CA ALA A 59 -2.21 1.23 19.89
C ALA A 59 -1.28 2.23 20.58
N ARG A 60 -0.63 3.08 19.78
CA ARG A 60 0.27 4.10 20.30
C ARG A 60 -0.46 5.17 21.10
N LYS A 61 -1.63 5.57 20.65
CA LYS A 61 -2.47 6.55 21.35
C LYS A 61 -2.94 6.03 22.68
N ARG A 62 -3.26 4.74 22.76
CA ARG A 62 -3.76 4.13 24.00
C ARG A 62 -2.70 4.03 25.09
N LYS A 63 -1.44 4.04 24.69
CA LYS A 63 -0.33 3.90 25.64
C LYS A 63 0.14 5.22 26.24
N SER A 64 -0.23 6.32 25.69
CA SER A 64 0.21 7.63 26.16
C SER A 64 -0.71 8.24 27.21
#